data_f306d8c07cdf29d4469a48fd6906a5e7
#
_entry.id   f306d8c07cdf29d4469a48fd6906a5e7
#
_cell.length_a   1.000
_cell.length_b   1.000
_cell.length_c   1.000
_cell.angle_alpha   90.00
_cell.angle_beta   90.00
_cell.angle_gamma   90.00
#
_symmetry.space_group_name_H-M   'P 1'
#
loop_
_entity.id
_entity.type
_entity.pdbx_description
1 polymer ?
#
loop_
_entity_poly.entity_id
_entity_poly.type
_entity_poly.pdbx_seq_one_letter_code
_entity_poly.pdbx_strand_id
1 'polypeptide(L)'
;MSRQELRAERRRQAREESAYVAKLKRRGMSRRQIAAEMRHYRSGHRRAIEEARRRAEAARQAAIARQRAIDEGLRNEVQSNIAKDEKTGEDPEVRRAAVDALGTHAGTVVVMDPKTGRVYTVVNQDWGLRRGFKPCSTIKLVTGVAGISEKVIAPVETVSDGGRYRIDLTDALAYSNNTYFQQVSGQVGFDKMMQYAHEMGLGERTGINYPNESSGRIPLFKSGFALNRMGSHGDDFEVTAIQLATLVSAISNGGKLLVPHLPRTVQENSSFKTEVRRKANIESDVWKRMLPGMIGAVNYGSGRK
;
A
#
# COMPACT_ATOMS: atom_id res chain seq x y z
N MET A 1 12.12 -24.04 -8.03
CA MET A 1 12.03 -24.41 -9.48
C MET A 1 10.81 -25.28 -9.72
N SER A 2 9.99 -24.91 -10.68
CA SER A 2 8.84 -25.69 -11.13
C SER A 2 9.30 -26.95 -11.92
N ARG A 3 8.42 -27.94 -12.07
CA ARG A 3 8.72 -29.13 -12.92
C ARG A 3 9.04 -28.75 -14.38
N GLN A 4 8.47 -27.66 -14.88
CA GLN A 4 8.76 -27.17 -16.23
C GLN A 4 10.16 -26.56 -16.34
N GLU A 5 10.57 -25.75 -15.40
CA GLU A 5 11.93 -25.17 -15.33
C GLU A 5 12.99 -26.25 -15.23
N LEU A 6 12.75 -27.30 -14.40
CA LEU A 6 13.68 -28.42 -14.27
C LEU A 6 13.85 -29.21 -15.59
N ARG A 7 12.75 -29.38 -16.36
CA ARG A 7 12.80 -30.03 -17.68
C ARG A 7 13.53 -29.18 -18.71
N ALA A 8 13.32 -27.85 -18.69
CA ALA A 8 14.01 -26.92 -19.58
C ALA A 8 15.52 -26.90 -19.31
N GLU A 9 15.93 -26.87 -18.06
CA GLU A 9 17.34 -26.90 -17.65
C GLU A 9 18.04 -28.19 -18.06
N ARG A 10 17.40 -29.37 -17.85
CA ARG A 10 17.93 -30.66 -18.32
C ARG A 10 18.11 -30.73 -19.83
N ARG A 11 17.17 -30.14 -20.61
CA ARG A 11 17.28 -30.06 -22.07
C ARG A 11 18.44 -29.17 -22.51
N ARG A 12 18.62 -28.04 -21.84
CA ARG A 12 19.75 -27.13 -22.08
C ARG A 12 21.08 -27.82 -21.83
N GLN A 13 21.23 -28.45 -20.67
CA GLN A 13 22.44 -29.19 -20.28
C GLN A 13 22.77 -30.31 -21.29
N ALA A 14 21.77 -31.09 -21.71
CA ALA A 14 21.96 -32.12 -22.73
C ALA A 14 22.47 -31.57 -24.09
N ARG A 15 21.97 -30.40 -24.51
CA ARG A 15 22.44 -29.72 -25.73
C ARG A 15 23.88 -29.23 -25.57
N GLU A 16 24.24 -28.65 -24.45
CA GLU A 16 25.60 -28.17 -24.15
C GLU A 16 26.60 -29.33 -24.12
N GLU A 17 26.27 -30.46 -23.48
CA GLU A 17 27.08 -31.68 -23.48
C GLU A 17 27.25 -32.23 -24.88
N SER A 18 26.18 -32.29 -25.68
CA SER A 18 26.24 -32.79 -27.06
C SER A 18 27.13 -31.89 -27.96
N ALA A 19 27.03 -30.59 -27.81
CA ALA A 19 27.87 -29.63 -28.51
C ALA A 19 29.35 -29.75 -28.13
N TYR A 20 29.62 -29.95 -26.84
CA TYR A 20 30.99 -30.16 -26.36
C TYR A 20 31.59 -31.48 -26.90
N VAL A 21 30.85 -32.59 -26.88
CA VAL A 21 31.26 -33.86 -27.49
C VAL A 21 31.56 -33.74 -28.98
N ALA A 22 30.71 -33.00 -29.73
CA ALA A 22 30.94 -32.73 -31.16
C ALA A 22 32.25 -31.96 -31.38
N LYS A 23 32.55 -30.96 -30.52
CA LYS A 23 33.82 -30.22 -30.56
C LYS A 23 35.04 -31.11 -30.35
N LEU A 24 34.98 -32.03 -29.37
CA LEU A 24 36.06 -32.98 -29.07
C LEU A 24 36.29 -33.96 -30.22
N LYS A 25 35.20 -34.45 -30.86
CA LYS A 25 35.29 -35.32 -32.08
C LYS A 25 35.97 -34.60 -33.24
N ARG A 26 35.65 -33.33 -33.48
CA ARG A 26 36.31 -32.51 -34.53
C ARG A 26 37.80 -32.32 -34.30
N ARG A 27 38.26 -32.40 -33.04
CA ARG A 27 39.68 -32.36 -32.65
C ARG A 27 40.38 -33.71 -32.82
N GLY A 28 39.74 -34.75 -33.34
CA GLY A 28 40.32 -36.05 -33.58
C GLY A 28 40.55 -36.92 -32.33
N MET A 29 39.88 -36.58 -31.20
CA MET A 29 40.08 -37.29 -29.94
C MET A 29 39.45 -38.69 -30.02
N SER A 30 40.12 -39.69 -29.45
CA SER A 30 39.65 -41.05 -29.33
C SER A 30 38.48 -41.15 -28.35
N ARG A 31 37.65 -42.19 -28.46
CA ARG A 31 36.51 -42.43 -27.55
C ARG A 31 36.90 -42.42 -26.06
N ARG A 32 38.08 -42.98 -25.72
CA ARG A 32 38.60 -42.98 -24.33
C ARG A 32 38.94 -41.56 -23.86
N GLN A 33 39.58 -40.74 -24.68
CA GLN A 33 39.91 -39.36 -24.38
C GLN A 33 38.64 -38.50 -24.22
N ILE A 34 37.67 -38.66 -25.11
CA ILE A 34 36.37 -37.98 -25.01
C ILE A 34 35.65 -38.35 -23.69
N ALA A 35 35.66 -39.61 -23.30
CA ALA A 35 35.04 -40.05 -22.06
C ALA A 35 35.72 -39.45 -20.80
N ALA A 36 37.07 -39.29 -20.83
CA ALA A 36 37.82 -38.66 -19.74
C ALA A 36 37.49 -37.16 -19.66
N GLU A 37 37.49 -36.43 -20.78
CA GLU A 37 37.14 -35.04 -20.87
C GLU A 37 35.68 -34.76 -20.43
N MET A 38 34.77 -35.61 -20.83
CA MET A 38 33.36 -35.49 -20.39
C MET A 38 33.18 -35.72 -18.88
N ARG A 39 33.96 -36.59 -18.25
CA ARG A 39 33.97 -36.74 -16.80
C ARG A 39 34.44 -35.44 -16.12
N HIS A 40 35.52 -34.86 -16.62
CA HIS A 40 36.04 -33.60 -16.12
C HIS A 40 35.07 -32.41 -16.32
N TYR A 41 34.50 -32.30 -17.53
CA TYR A 41 33.48 -31.31 -17.87
C TYR A 41 32.27 -31.40 -16.92
N ARG A 42 31.69 -32.62 -16.74
CA ARG A 42 30.53 -32.82 -15.86
C ARG A 42 30.86 -32.55 -14.39
N SER A 43 32.08 -32.88 -13.94
CA SER A 43 32.46 -32.56 -12.55
C SER A 43 32.64 -31.07 -12.33
N GLY A 44 33.25 -30.36 -13.28
CA GLY A 44 33.37 -28.91 -13.24
C GLY A 44 32.02 -28.21 -13.29
N HIS A 45 31.14 -28.66 -14.18
CA HIS A 45 29.78 -28.13 -14.32
C HIS A 45 28.94 -28.34 -13.04
N ARG A 46 29.02 -29.54 -12.42
CA ARG A 46 28.36 -29.78 -11.12
C ARG A 46 28.88 -28.87 -10.01
N ARG A 47 30.20 -28.68 -9.91
CA ARG A 47 30.79 -27.77 -8.92
C ARG A 47 30.32 -26.33 -9.15
N ALA A 48 30.29 -25.86 -10.40
CA ALA A 48 29.81 -24.52 -10.73
C ALA A 48 28.34 -24.32 -10.36
N ILE A 49 27.46 -25.31 -10.63
CA ILE A 49 26.05 -25.25 -10.23
C ILE A 49 25.90 -25.22 -8.71
N GLU A 50 26.65 -26.07 -7.99
CA GLU A 50 26.60 -26.10 -6.53
C GLU A 50 27.09 -24.80 -5.93
N GLU A 51 28.16 -24.24 -6.44
CA GLU A 51 28.68 -22.94 -6.02
C GLU A 51 27.67 -21.80 -6.32
N ALA A 52 27.07 -21.79 -7.51
CA ALA A 52 26.01 -20.85 -7.84
C ALA A 52 24.78 -20.95 -6.90
N ARG A 53 24.37 -22.17 -6.55
CA ARG A 53 23.31 -22.42 -5.56
C ARG A 53 23.68 -21.88 -4.18
N ARG A 54 24.89 -22.19 -3.71
CA ARG A 54 25.39 -21.68 -2.41
C ARG A 54 25.44 -20.14 -2.39
N ARG A 55 25.92 -19.51 -3.48
CA ARG A 55 25.92 -18.04 -3.61
C ARG A 55 24.51 -17.47 -3.61
N ALA A 56 23.58 -18.08 -4.36
CA ALA A 56 22.18 -17.63 -4.40
C ALA A 56 21.49 -17.78 -3.03
N GLU A 57 21.76 -18.88 -2.32
CA GLU A 57 21.22 -19.10 -0.98
C GLU A 57 21.82 -18.11 0.03
N ALA A 58 23.13 -17.89 0.02
CA ALA A 58 23.78 -16.89 0.86
C ALA A 58 23.24 -15.47 0.58
N ALA A 59 23.04 -15.10 -0.69
CA ALA A 59 22.44 -13.81 -1.06
C ALA A 59 20.98 -13.69 -0.54
N ARG A 60 20.20 -14.77 -0.63
CA ARG A 60 18.84 -14.81 -0.08
C ARG A 60 18.84 -14.64 1.44
N GLN A 61 19.72 -15.35 2.15
CA GLN A 61 19.83 -15.23 3.62
C GLN A 61 20.28 -13.81 4.02
N ALA A 62 21.23 -13.24 3.30
CA ALA A 62 21.68 -11.86 3.53
C ALA A 62 20.54 -10.85 3.29
N ALA A 63 19.72 -11.04 2.24
CA ALA A 63 18.56 -10.19 1.99
C ALA A 63 17.50 -10.30 3.10
N ILE A 64 17.22 -11.51 3.58
CA ILE A 64 16.30 -11.74 4.71
C ILE A 64 16.83 -11.09 5.99
N ALA A 65 18.12 -11.25 6.29
CA ALA A 65 18.75 -10.65 7.46
C ALA A 65 18.69 -9.12 7.40
N ARG A 66 18.98 -8.53 6.22
CA ARG A 66 18.88 -7.09 6.01
C ARG A 66 17.44 -6.58 6.21
N GLN A 67 16.44 -7.30 5.68
CA GLN A 67 15.04 -6.93 5.88
C GLN A 67 14.64 -6.97 7.35
N ARG A 68 15.03 -8.02 8.08
CA ARG A 68 14.78 -8.13 9.54
C ARG A 68 15.40 -6.99 10.33
N ALA A 69 16.63 -6.59 9.99
CA ALA A 69 17.29 -5.46 10.65
C ALA A 69 16.57 -4.13 10.39
N ILE A 70 16.07 -3.92 9.16
CA ILE A 70 15.25 -2.75 8.83
C ILE A 70 13.94 -2.76 9.64
N ASP A 71 13.24 -3.88 9.67
CA ASP A 71 11.96 -4.02 10.39
C ASP A 71 12.15 -3.80 11.90
N GLU A 72 13.22 -4.30 12.47
CA GLU A 72 13.60 -4.08 13.88
C GLU A 72 13.92 -2.61 14.15
N GLY A 73 14.69 -1.98 13.27
CA GLY A 73 15.00 -0.54 13.35
C GLY A 73 13.73 0.32 13.35
N LEU A 74 12.78 0.02 12.46
CA LEU A 74 11.49 0.71 12.40
C LEU A 74 10.65 0.49 13.67
N ARG A 75 10.63 -0.72 14.23
CA ARG A 75 9.93 -0.99 15.51
C ARG A 75 10.53 -0.20 16.67
N ASN A 76 11.84 -0.16 16.77
CA ASN A 76 12.55 0.59 17.81
C ASN A 76 12.28 2.10 17.69
N GLU A 77 12.28 2.64 16.46
CA GLU A 77 11.91 4.02 16.18
C GLU A 77 10.47 4.32 16.68
N VAL A 78 9.51 3.45 16.35
CA VAL A 78 8.10 3.60 16.76
C VAL A 78 7.97 3.60 18.28
N GLN A 79 8.62 2.67 19.00
CA GLN A 79 8.59 2.63 20.45
C GLN A 79 9.20 3.90 21.07
N SER A 80 10.32 4.37 20.51
CA SER A 80 10.94 5.63 20.94
C SER A 80 10.02 6.84 20.71
N ASN A 81 9.29 6.87 19.61
CA ASN A 81 8.36 7.95 19.30
C ASN A 81 7.14 7.92 20.23
N ILE A 82 6.53 6.72 20.47
CA ILE A 82 5.39 6.55 21.39
C ILE A 82 5.74 7.01 22.80
N ALA A 83 6.98 6.75 23.24
CA ALA A 83 7.44 7.21 24.55
C ALA A 83 7.51 8.75 24.68
N LYS A 84 7.65 9.46 23.56
CA LYS A 84 7.73 10.93 23.47
C LYS A 84 6.39 11.59 23.13
N ASP A 85 5.34 10.82 22.87
CA ASP A 85 4.03 11.35 22.55
C ASP A 85 3.51 12.27 23.65
N GLU A 86 2.95 13.41 23.25
CA GLU A 86 2.22 14.31 24.13
C GLU A 86 0.81 13.73 24.37
N LYS A 87 0.54 13.34 25.62
CA LYS A 87 -0.69 12.60 25.99
C LYS A 87 -1.77 13.47 26.63
N THR A 88 -1.47 14.75 26.90
CA THR A 88 -2.42 15.66 27.53
C THR A 88 -3.68 15.80 26.68
N GLY A 89 -4.83 15.53 27.30
CA GLY A 89 -6.14 15.61 26.63
C GLY A 89 -6.56 14.35 25.85
N GLU A 90 -5.67 13.37 25.68
CA GLU A 90 -6.05 12.08 25.10
C GLU A 90 -6.96 11.27 26.03
N ASP A 91 -7.83 10.46 25.45
CA ASP A 91 -8.60 9.46 26.17
C ASP A 91 -7.68 8.29 26.54
N PRO A 92 -7.44 8.02 27.84
CA PRO A 92 -6.47 7.01 28.28
C PRO A 92 -6.90 5.58 27.95
N GLU A 93 -8.20 5.30 27.89
CA GLU A 93 -8.70 3.97 27.54
C GLU A 93 -8.59 3.72 26.05
N VAL A 94 -8.97 4.72 25.22
CA VAL A 94 -8.81 4.66 23.77
C VAL A 94 -7.34 4.56 23.41
N ARG A 95 -6.46 5.32 24.10
CA ARG A 95 -5.02 5.23 23.86
C ARG A 95 -4.48 3.84 24.18
N ARG A 96 -4.86 3.27 25.33
CA ARG A 96 -4.43 1.91 25.70
C ARG A 96 -4.84 0.91 24.63
N ALA A 97 -6.11 0.92 24.22
CA ALA A 97 -6.62 0.04 23.18
C ALA A 97 -5.89 0.22 21.85
N ALA A 98 -5.56 1.47 21.49
CA ALA A 98 -4.83 1.78 20.25
C ALA A 98 -3.37 1.27 20.30
N VAL A 99 -2.68 1.41 21.44
CA VAL A 99 -1.32 0.89 21.63
C VAL A 99 -1.33 -0.64 21.61
N ASP A 100 -2.28 -1.26 22.29
CA ASP A 100 -2.43 -2.72 22.32
C ASP A 100 -2.73 -3.27 20.90
N ALA A 101 -3.57 -2.60 20.15
CA ALA A 101 -3.88 -2.97 18.77
C ALA A 101 -2.68 -2.79 17.82
N LEU A 102 -1.85 -1.77 18.01
CA LEU A 102 -0.62 -1.57 17.26
C LEU A 102 0.40 -2.68 17.59
N GLY A 103 0.49 -3.09 18.85
CA GLY A 103 1.37 -4.15 19.33
C GLY A 103 2.82 -3.92 18.94
N THR A 104 3.42 -4.90 18.26
CA THR A 104 4.81 -4.84 17.78
C THR A 104 4.95 -4.35 16.35
N HIS A 105 3.88 -3.89 15.72
CA HIS A 105 3.93 -3.37 14.35
C HIS A 105 4.59 -1.98 14.30
N ALA A 106 5.38 -1.74 13.26
CA ALA A 106 5.87 -0.41 12.96
C ALA A 106 4.75 0.39 12.29
N GLY A 107 4.18 1.36 13.01
CA GLY A 107 3.01 2.10 12.53
C GLY A 107 2.61 3.27 13.43
N THR A 108 1.44 3.80 13.14
CA THR A 108 0.77 4.87 13.89
C THR A 108 -0.73 4.58 13.94
N VAL A 109 -1.42 5.06 14.98
CA VAL A 109 -2.87 4.94 15.11
C VAL A 109 -3.46 6.32 15.39
N VAL A 110 -4.49 6.68 14.63
CA VAL A 110 -5.31 7.87 14.86
C VAL A 110 -6.74 7.44 15.14
N VAL A 111 -7.31 7.87 16.26
CA VAL A 111 -8.71 7.63 16.59
C VAL A 111 -9.43 8.98 16.68
N MET A 112 -10.41 9.17 15.79
CA MET A 112 -11.13 10.43 15.63
C MET A 112 -12.64 10.17 15.46
N ASP A 113 -13.47 11.03 16.03
CA ASP A 113 -14.91 11.04 15.78
C ASP A 113 -15.19 11.63 14.38
N PRO A 114 -15.79 10.86 13.47
CA PRO A 114 -16.05 11.31 12.10
C PRO A 114 -17.14 12.38 12.00
N LYS A 115 -17.94 12.61 13.05
CA LYS A 115 -19.02 13.61 13.05
C LYS A 115 -18.56 14.96 13.57
N THR A 116 -17.63 14.96 14.51
CA THR A 116 -17.23 16.15 15.24
C THR A 116 -15.80 16.61 14.93
N GLY A 117 -14.93 15.71 14.45
CA GLY A 117 -13.50 16.00 14.29
C GLY A 117 -12.71 15.88 15.59
N ARG A 118 -13.36 15.47 16.71
CA ARG A 118 -12.68 15.27 17.96
C ARG A 118 -11.69 14.11 17.84
N VAL A 119 -10.44 14.37 18.15
CA VAL A 119 -9.38 13.36 18.24
C VAL A 119 -9.35 12.82 19.65
N TYR A 120 -9.39 11.49 19.82
CA TYR A 120 -9.27 10.82 21.10
C TYR A 120 -7.83 10.44 21.43
N THR A 121 -7.07 10.02 20.44
CA THR A 121 -5.65 9.72 20.58
C THR A 121 -4.92 9.68 19.25
N VAL A 122 -3.61 9.97 19.30
CA VAL A 122 -2.67 9.74 18.19
C VAL A 122 -1.46 9.01 18.76
N VAL A 123 -1.34 7.72 18.48
CA VAL A 123 -0.20 6.88 18.88
C VAL A 123 0.89 7.01 17.84
N ASN A 124 2.13 7.26 18.26
CA ASN A 124 3.26 7.61 17.39
C ASN A 124 2.96 8.89 16.59
N GLN A 125 2.83 10.00 17.29
CA GLN A 125 2.46 11.31 16.75
C GLN A 125 3.42 11.79 15.66
N ASP A 126 4.70 11.44 15.75
CA ASP A 126 5.67 11.79 14.73
C ASP A 126 5.28 11.22 13.36
N TRP A 127 4.94 9.93 13.32
CA TRP A 127 4.49 9.29 12.09
C TRP A 127 3.05 9.67 11.72
N GLY A 128 2.19 9.84 12.72
CA GLY A 128 0.77 10.14 12.50
C GLY A 128 0.51 11.49 11.86
N LEU A 129 1.36 12.48 12.19
CA LEU A 129 1.12 13.89 11.88
C LEU A 129 2.19 14.52 10.98
N ARG A 130 3.44 14.05 11.04
CA ARG A 130 4.57 14.70 10.40
C ARG A 130 5.17 13.93 9.25
N ARG A 131 5.01 12.60 9.23
CA ARG A 131 5.56 11.74 8.19
C ARG A 131 4.50 11.37 7.16
N GLY A 132 4.79 11.65 5.90
CA GLY A 132 3.98 11.17 4.78
C GLY A 132 4.34 9.73 4.42
N PHE A 133 3.32 8.94 4.14
CA PHE A 133 3.45 7.56 3.67
C PHE A 133 2.69 7.37 2.36
N LYS A 134 3.13 6.43 1.56
CA LYS A 134 2.36 5.97 0.42
C LYS A 134 1.02 5.40 0.91
N PRO A 135 -0.14 5.93 0.48
CA PRO A 135 -1.45 5.51 0.96
C PRO A 135 -1.81 4.08 0.55
N CYS A 136 -1.08 3.50 -0.39
CA CYS A 136 -1.38 2.19 -0.94
C CYS A 136 -2.85 2.09 -1.37
N SER A 137 -3.54 1.00 -1.04
CA SER A 137 -4.93 0.77 -1.45
C SER A 137 -5.95 1.76 -0.87
N THR A 138 -5.61 2.58 0.13
CA THR A 138 -6.54 3.59 0.63
C THR A 138 -6.80 4.70 -0.39
N ILE A 139 -5.91 4.91 -1.37
CA ILE A 139 -6.15 5.83 -2.49
C ILE A 139 -7.40 5.47 -3.32
N LYS A 140 -7.82 4.21 -3.29
CA LYS A 140 -9.03 3.73 -3.97
C LYS A 140 -10.30 4.44 -3.49
N LEU A 141 -10.29 5.00 -2.30
CA LEU A 141 -11.37 5.85 -1.81
C LEU A 141 -11.51 7.11 -2.66
N VAL A 142 -10.38 7.77 -2.98
CA VAL A 142 -10.37 8.92 -3.88
C VAL A 142 -10.79 8.50 -5.29
N THR A 143 -10.22 7.40 -5.81
CA THR A 143 -10.53 6.89 -7.14
C THR A 143 -11.98 6.48 -7.29
N GLY A 144 -12.59 5.88 -6.24
CA GLY A 144 -14.01 5.53 -6.22
C GLY A 144 -14.91 6.76 -6.27
N VAL A 145 -14.63 7.75 -5.41
CA VAL A 145 -15.35 9.03 -5.40
C VAL A 145 -15.23 9.74 -6.75
N ALA A 146 -14.04 9.86 -7.29
CA ALA A 146 -13.81 10.45 -8.61
C ALA A 146 -14.55 9.69 -9.73
N GLY A 147 -14.44 8.36 -9.74
CA GLY A 147 -15.09 7.51 -10.73
C GLY A 147 -16.62 7.61 -10.73
N ILE A 148 -17.24 7.73 -9.55
CA ILE A 148 -18.69 7.95 -9.44
C ILE A 148 -19.05 9.36 -9.93
N SER A 149 -18.32 10.38 -9.47
CA SER A 149 -18.59 11.79 -9.78
C SER A 149 -18.44 12.08 -11.28
N GLU A 150 -17.46 11.51 -11.93
CA GLU A 150 -17.21 11.64 -13.38
C GLU A 150 -18.02 10.63 -14.23
N LYS A 151 -18.94 9.90 -13.59
CA LYS A 151 -19.83 8.91 -14.24
C LYS A 151 -19.09 7.76 -14.96
N VAL A 152 -17.84 7.51 -14.58
CA VAL A 152 -17.05 6.34 -15.01
C VAL A 152 -17.59 5.08 -14.33
N ILE A 153 -18.05 5.20 -13.08
CA ILE A 153 -18.72 4.13 -12.34
C ILE A 153 -20.23 4.41 -12.36
N ALA A 154 -20.97 3.73 -13.23
CA ALA A 154 -22.41 3.84 -13.27
C ALA A 154 -23.09 3.16 -12.06
N PRO A 155 -24.36 3.52 -11.73
CA PRO A 155 -25.07 2.99 -10.55
C PRO A 155 -25.21 1.47 -10.53
N VAL A 156 -25.26 0.83 -11.69
CA VAL A 156 -25.58 -0.60 -11.84
C VAL A 156 -24.53 -1.34 -12.69
N GLU A 157 -23.47 -0.66 -13.12
CA GLU A 157 -22.48 -1.30 -13.98
C GLU A 157 -21.41 -2.05 -13.20
N THR A 158 -21.10 -3.22 -13.72
CA THR A 158 -19.99 -4.06 -13.31
C THR A 158 -18.84 -3.92 -14.30
N VAL A 159 -17.61 -3.78 -13.82
CA VAL A 159 -16.40 -3.74 -14.65
C VAL A 159 -15.78 -5.15 -14.70
N SER A 160 -15.23 -5.53 -15.84
CA SER A 160 -14.56 -6.82 -15.99
C SER A 160 -13.25 -6.88 -15.17
N ASP A 161 -13.11 -7.88 -14.35
CA ASP A 161 -11.86 -8.22 -13.66
C ASP A 161 -10.98 -9.08 -14.58
N GLY A 162 -10.32 -8.44 -15.55
CA GLY A 162 -9.41 -9.15 -16.46
C GLY A 162 -10.05 -10.26 -17.30
N GLY A 163 -11.38 -10.23 -17.48
CA GLY A 163 -12.13 -11.10 -18.40
C GLY A 163 -12.81 -12.32 -17.80
N ARG A 164 -12.71 -12.57 -16.49
CA ARG A 164 -13.35 -13.73 -15.85
C ARG A 164 -14.61 -13.43 -15.06
N TYR A 165 -14.65 -12.31 -14.36
CA TYR A 165 -15.77 -11.90 -13.51
C TYR A 165 -16.10 -10.42 -13.72
N ARG A 166 -17.39 -10.10 -13.65
CA ARG A 166 -17.84 -8.70 -13.52
C ARG A 166 -17.94 -8.39 -12.04
N ILE A 167 -17.30 -7.31 -11.61
CA ILE A 167 -17.26 -6.87 -10.23
C ILE A 167 -17.83 -5.46 -10.13
N ASP A 168 -18.67 -5.20 -9.14
CA ASP A 168 -19.21 -3.87 -8.86
C ASP A 168 -18.26 -3.07 -7.93
N LEU A 169 -18.63 -1.81 -7.67
CA LEU A 169 -17.85 -0.93 -6.78
C LEU A 169 -17.76 -1.48 -5.35
N THR A 170 -18.85 -2.06 -4.84
CA THR A 170 -18.94 -2.58 -3.47
C THR A 170 -17.90 -3.69 -3.26
N ASP A 171 -17.93 -4.69 -4.11
CA ASP A 171 -17.00 -5.81 -4.04
C ASP A 171 -15.57 -5.40 -4.44
N ALA A 172 -15.42 -4.52 -5.44
CA ALA A 172 -14.12 -3.99 -5.81
C ALA A 172 -13.42 -3.27 -4.66
N LEU A 173 -14.17 -2.51 -3.86
CA LEU A 173 -13.66 -1.85 -2.67
C LEU A 173 -13.40 -2.87 -1.54
N ALA A 174 -14.37 -3.74 -1.27
CA ALA A 174 -14.28 -4.74 -0.20
C ALA A 174 -13.06 -5.66 -0.37
N TYR A 175 -12.82 -6.15 -1.57
CA TYR A 175 -11.68 -7.02 -1.89
C TYR A 175 -10.44 -6.26 -2.36
N SER A 176 -10.49 -4.92 -2.38
CA SER A 176 -9.37 -4.07 -2.80
C SER A 176 -8.86 -4.41 -4.21
N ASN A 177 -9.76 -4.61 -5.18
CA ASN A 177 -9.44 -5.06 -6.53
C ASN A 177 -8.61 -4.02 -7.30
N ASN A 178 -7.38 -4.36 -7.65
CA ASN A 178 -6.47 -3.44 -8.33
C ASN A 178 -6.88 -3.17 -9.76
N THR A 179 -7.33 -4.20 -10.50
CA THR A 179 -7.69 -4.08 -11.92
C THR A 179 -8.85 -3.12 -12.10
N TYR A 180 -9.88 -3.23 -11.26
CA TYR A 180 -11.03 -2.32 -11.26
C TYR A 180 -10.57 -0.85 -11.12
N PHE A 181 -9.83 -0.53 -10.06
CA PHE A 181 -9.41 0.85 -9.78
C PHE A 181 -8.34 1.38 -10.74
N GLN A 182 -7.53 0.52 -11.36
CA GLN A 182 -6.66 0.91 -12.47
C GLN A 182 -7.45 1.38 -13.69
N GLN A 183 -8.49 0.65 -14.05
CA GLN A 183 -9.36 1.01 -15.17
C GLN A 183 -10.11 2.32 -14.89
N VAL A 184 -10.69 2.45 -13.70
CA VAL A 184 -11.39 3.67 -13.28
C VAL A 184 -10.44 4.88 -13.31
N SER A 185 -9.25 4.78 -12.70
CA SER A 185 -8.27 5.87 -12.70
C SER A 185 -7.83 6.28 -14.09
N GLY A 186 -7.61 5.31 -14.99
CA GLY A 186 -7.25 5.58 -16.38
C GLY A 186 -8.34 6.33 -17.15
N GLN A 187 -9.62 6.05 -16.88
CA GLN A 187 -10.75 6.71 -17.52
C GLN A 187 -11.04 8.10 -16.92
N VAL A 188 -10.91 8.26 -15.60
CA VAL A 188 -11.05 9.54 -14.90
C VAL A 188 -9.99 10.55 -15.36
N GLY A 189 -8.76 10.09 -15.58
CA GLY A 189 -7.64 10.94 -15.96
C GLY A 189 -6.95 11.65 -14.80
N PHE A 190 -5.73 12.14 -15.05
CA PHE A 190 -4.85 12.68 -14.02
C PHE A 190 -5.42 13.93 -13.34
N ASP A 191 -5.84 14.92 -14.12
CA ASP A 191 -6.27 16.22 -13.58
C ASP A 191 -7.48 16.08 -12.65
N LYS A 192 -8.45 15.26 -13.05
CA LYS A 192 -9.62 14.95 -12.21
C LYS A 192 -9.23 14.16 -10.96
N MET A 193 -8.36 13.18 -11.07
CA MET A 193 -7.85 12.46 -9.90
C MET A 193 -7.20 13.41 -8.89
N MET A 194 -6.42 14.40 -9.33
CA MET A 194 -5.81 15.40 -8.45
C MET A 194 -6.84 16.37 -7.87
N GLN A 195 -7.82 16.79 -8.68
CA GLN A 195 -8.93 17.63 -8.20
C GLN A 195 -9.67 16.94 -7.03
N TYR A 196 -10.06 15.67 -7.18
CA TYR A 196 -10.75 14.93 -6.12
C TYR A 196 -9.85 14.64 -4.91
N ALA A 197 -8.56 14.38 -5.13
CA ALA A 197 -7.61 14.23 -4.03
C ALA A 197 -7.55 15.51 -3.16
N HIS A 198 -7.48 16.69 -3.77
CA HIS A 198 -7.53 17.97 -3.07
C HIS A 198 -8.90 18.23 -2.41
N GLU A 199 -10.01 17.96 -3.12
CA GLU A 199 -11.35 18.10 -2.55
C GLU A 199 -11.53 17.27 -1.28
N MET A 200 -10.87 16.12 -1.21
CA MET A 200 -10.89 15.22 -0.07
C MET A 200 -9.76 15.48 0.95
N GLY A 201 -9.02 16.57 0.82
CA GLY A 201 -8.06 17.05 1.81
C GLY A 201 -6.65 16.48 1.71
N LEU A 202 -6.29 15.80 0.62
CA LEU A 202 -4.91 15.33 0.42
C LEU A 202 -4.03 16.46 -0.15
N GLY A 203 -2.75 16.46 0.23
CA GLY A 203 -1.79 17.47 -0.18
C GLY A 203 -1.86 18.78 0.60
N GLU A 204 -2.62 18.86 1.68
CA GLU A 204 -2.77 20.04 2.53
C GLU A 204 -2.81 19.65 4.02
N ARG A 205 -2.49 20.58 4.90
CA ARG A 205 -2.61 20.37 6.35
C ARG A 205 -4.07 20.24 6.74
N THR A 206 -4.36 19.35 7.70
CA THR A 206 -5.72 19.19 8.23
C THR A 206 -6.11 20.33 9.17
N GLY A 207 -5.13 21.02 9.75
CA GLY A 207 -5.32 22.08 10.74
C GLY A 207 -5.42 21.55 12.18
N ILE A 208 -5.01 20.32 12.42
CA ILE A 208 -4.99 19.78 13.79
C ILE A 208 -4.15 20.66 14.71
N ASN A 209 -4.59 20.82 15.98
CA ASN A 209 -3.90 21.62 17.00
C ASN A 209 -2.60 20.95 17.52
N TYR A 210 -1.77 20.50 16.59
CA TYR A 210 -0.43 19.97 16.82
C TYR A 210 0.61 20.74 16.01
N PRO A 211 1.80 21.01 16.58
CA PRO A 211 2.86 21.69 15.84
C PRO A 211 3.45 20.80 14.74
N ASN A 212 3.90 21.46 13.66
CA ASN A 212 4.67 20.83 12.59
C ASN A 212 3.93 19.70 11.83
N GLU A 213 2.61 19.84 11.65
CA GLU A 213 1.84 18.96 10.78
C GLU A 213 2.37 19.02 9.35
N SER A 214 2.58 17.87 8.72
CA SER A 214 2.95 17.78 7.31
C SER A 214 1.71 17.87 6.40
N SER A 215 1.84 18.59 5.30
CA SER A 215 0.82 18.60 4.23
C SER A 215 0.85 17.34 3.36
N GLY A 216 1.82 16.46 3.56
CA GLY A 216 2.06 15.38 2.63
C GLY A 216 2.47 15.87 1.23
N ARG A 217 2.31 15.02 0.22
CA ARG A 217 2.59 15.35 -1.17
C ARG A 217 1.64 14.60 -2.09
N ILE A 218 1.16 15.27 -3.12
CA ILE A 218 0.43 14.65 -4.23
C ILE A 218 1.30 14.61 -5.49
N PRO A 219 1.08 13.67 -6.42
CA PRO A 219 1.81 13.59 -7.68
C PRO A 219 1.65 14.86 -8.53
N LEU A 220 2.71 15.25 -9.26
CA LEU A 220 2.66 16.41 -10.16
C LEU A 220 2.08 16.06 -11.54
N PHE A 221 2.42 14.88 -12.04
CA PHE A 221 1.91 14.38 -13.33
C PHE A 221 2.08 12.87 -13.47
N LYS A 222 1.06 12.21 -14.03
CA LYS A 222 1.11 10.80 -14.44
C LYS A 222 0.26 10.56 -15.70
N SER A 223 0.66 9.56 -16.49
CA SER A 223 -0.09 9.14 -17.67
C SER A 223 0.02 7.63 -17.89
N GLY A 224 -0.85 7.08 -18.73
CA GLY A 224 -0.85 5.67 -19.11
C GLY A 224 -0.85 4.72 -17.91
N PHE A 225 -0.03 3.68 -17.93
CA PHE A 225 0.02 2.68 -16.86
C PHE A 225 0.43 3.26 -15.50
N ALA A 226 1.26 4.31 -15.46
CA ALA A 226 1.64 4.96 -14.21
C ALA A 226 0.45 5.67 -13.55
N LEU A 227 -0.45 6.29 -14.32
CA LEU A 227 -1.71 6.85 -13.84
C LEU A 227 -2.63 5.75 -13.28
N ASN A 228 -2.78 4.63 -13.99
CA ASN A 228 -3.59 3.51 -13.54
C ASN A 228 -3.09 2.97 -12.19
N ARG A 229 -1.77 2.79 -12.04
CA ARG A 229 -1.17 2.36 -10.78
C ARG A 229 -1.33 3.39 -9.67
N MET A 230 -1.19 4.66 -9.98
CA MET A 230 -1.40 5.74 -9.02
C MET A 230 -2.78 5.66 -8.36
N GLY A 231 -3.85 5.49 -9.14
CA GLY A 231 -5.22 5.39 -8.63
C GLY A 231 -5.57 4.09 -7.90
N SER A 232 -4.73 3.06 -7.99
CA SER A 232 -4.95 1.77 -7.33
C SER A 232 -3.97 1.46 -6.20
N HIS A 233 -2.74 1.97 -6.28
CA HIS A 233 -1.64 1.68 -5.35
C HIS A 233 -1.11 2.94 -4.64
N GLY A 234 -1.57 4.14 -5.01
CA GLY A 234 -1.13 5.40 -4.41
C GLY A 234 0.31 5.77 -4.74
N ASP A 235 0.82 5.32 -5.91
CA ASP A 235 2.19 5.64 -6.32
C ASP A 235 2.42 7.16 -6.36
N ASP A 236 3.53 7.63 -5.78
CA ASP A 236 3.97 9.02 -5.65
C ASP A 236 3.09 9.95 -4.78
N PHE A 237 2.05 9.43 -4.15
CA PHE A 237 1.41 10.10 -3.03
C PHE A 237 2.21 9.88 -1.75
N GLU A 238 2.27 10.91 -0.93
CA GLU A 238 2.69 10.84 0.47
C GLU A 238 1.61 11.50 1.32
N VAL A 239 0.96 10.73 2.19
CA VAL A 239 -0.15 11.20 3.04
C VAL A 239 0.11 10.87 4.50
N THR A 240 -0.31 11.72 5.41
CA THR A 240 -0.21 11.44 6.84
C THR A 240 -1.41 10.62 7.32
N ALA A 241 -1.27 9.94 8.46
CA ALA A 241 -2.39 9.17 9.00
C ALA A 241 -3.57 10.07 9.40
N ILE A 242 -3.31 11.30 9.86
CA ILE A 242 -4.39 12.24 10.17
C ILE A 242 -5.15 12.68 8.92
N GLN A 243 -4.47 12.86 7.78
CA GLN A 243 -5.13 13.13 6.50
C GLN A 243 -6.04 11.96 6.09
N LEU A 244 -5.58 10.72 6.26
CA LEU A 244 -6.41 9.54 5.98
C LEU A 244 -7.61 9.44 6.92
N ALA A 245 -7.44 9.74 8.21
CA ALA A 245 -8.55 9.78 9.16
C ALA A 245 -9.58 10.85 8.78
N THR A 246 -9.14 12.03 8.35
CA THR A 246 -10.01 13.12 7.87
C THR A 246 -10.73 12.73 6.58
N LEU A 247 -10.06 12.09 5.63
CA LEU A 247 -10.63 11.60 4.38
C LEU A 247 -11.74 10.56 4.63
N VAL A 248 -11.47 9.56 5.47
CA VAL A 248 -12.46 8.52 5.83
C VAL A 248 -13.65 9.15 6.56
N SER A 249 -13.39 10.10 7.46
CA SER A 249 -14.42 10.86 8.16
C SER A 249 -15.31 11.65 7.19
N ALA A 250 -14.71 12.32 6.18
CA ALA A 250 -15.47 13.06 5.17
C ALA A 250 -16.41 12.15 4.37
N ILE A 251 -15.97 10.95 3.99
CA ILE A 251 -16.84 9.99 3.31
C ILE A 251 -18.02 9.60 4.20
N SER A 252 -17.78 9.33 5.48
CA SER A 252 -18.79 8.84 6.40
C SER A 252 -19.78 9.91 6.87
N ASN A 253 -19.39 11.20 6.85
CA ASN A 253 -20.21 12.32 7.31
C ASN A 253 -20.87 13.13 6.19
N GLY A 254 -20.80 12.66 4.93
CA GLY A 254 -21.42 13.31 3.78
C GLY A 254 -20.62 14.45 3.18
N GLY A 255 -19.28 14.39 3.25
CA GLY A 255 -18.36 15.29 2.55
C GLY A 255 -17.89 16.51 3.34
N LYS A 256 -18.08 16.52 4.65
CA LYS A 256 -17.52 17.60 5.51
C LYS A 256 -16.08 17.27 5.88
N LEU A 257 -15.13 18.07 5.42
CA LEU A 257 -13.76 18.03 5.91
C LEU A 257 -13.70 18.80 7.24
N LEU A 258 -13.59 18.05 8.30
CA LEU A 258 -13.51 18.58 9.66
C LEU A 258 -12.07 18.97 9.98
N VAL A 259 -11.88 20.00 10.80
CA VAL A 259 -10.60 20.29 11.46
C VAL A 259 -10.46 19.29 12.62
N PRO A 260 -9.47 18.39 12.58
CA PRO A 260 -9.21 17.51 13.71
C PRO A 260 -8.75 18.32 14.93
N HIS A 261 -9.29 18.03 16.10
CA HIS A 261 -8.91 18.75 17.30
C HIS A 261 -8.84 17.81 18.51
N LEU A 262 -7.73 17.87 19.22
CA LEU A 262 -7.57 17.19 20.51
C LEU A 262 -7.70 18.23 21.63
N PRO A 263 -8.83 18.26 22.39
CA PRO A 263 -8.96 19.14 23.53
C PRO A 263 -7.94 18.77 24.61
N ARG A 264 -7.07 19.72 24.99
CA ARG A 264 -5.96 19.47 25.94
C ARG A 264 -6.26 19.87 27.37
N THR A 265 -7.27 20.72 27.56
CA THR A 265 -7.68 21.20 28.87
C THR A 265 -9.16 20.89 29.13
N VAL A 266 -9.56 20.92 30.41
CA VAL A 266 -10.98 20.77 30.81
C VAL A 266 -11.83 21.88 30.13
N GLN A 267 -11.29 23.09 30.04
CA GLN A 267 -11.98 24.21 29.40
C GLN A 267 -12.15 23.98 27.89
N GLU A 268 -11.11 23.59 27.17
CA GLU A 268 -11.20 23.24 25.74
C GLU A 268 -12.17 22.07 25.53
N ASN A 269 -12.17 21.09 26.42
CA ASN A 269 -13.07 19.96 26.34
C ASN A 269 -14.55 20.38 26.52
N SER A 270 -14.83 21.27 27.49
CA SER A 270 -16.19 21.77 27.75
C SER A 270 -16.68 22.75 26.69
N SER A 271 -15.79 23.47 26.04
CA SER A 271 -16.08 24.45 24.98
C SER A 271 -15.88 23.87 23.57
N PHE A 272 -15.57 22.60 23.44
CA PHE A 272 -15.30 21.97 22.15
C PHE A 272 -16.46 22.15 21.18
N LYS A 273 -16.16 22.65 20.00
CA LYS A 273 -17.10 22.81 18.89
C LYS A 273 -16.54 22.18 17.65
N THR A 274 -17.41 21.50 16.91
CA THR A 274 -17.08 21.00 15.57
C THR A 274 -16.73 22.14 14.65
N GLU A 275 -15.55 22.08 14.06
CA GLU A 275 -15.10 23.02 13.04
C GLU A 275 -15.09 22.31 11.67
N VAL A 276 -15.77 22.90 10.69
CA VAL A 276 -15.80 22.42 9.31
C VAL A 276 -14.85 23.29 8.50
N ARG A 277 -13.73 22.74 8.07
CA ARG A 277 -12.76 23.42 7.21
C ARG A 277 -13.38 23.77 5.86
N ARG A 278 -14.05 22.81 5.24
CA ARG A 278 -14.89 22.98 4.06
C ARG A 278 -15.82 21.80 3.86
N LYS A 279 -16.83 21.98 3.04
CA LYS A 279 -17.64 20.90 2.49
C LYS A 279 -17.11 20.63 1.08
N ALA A 280 -16.76 19.36 0.79
CA ALA A 280 -16.32 18.98 -0.54
C ALA A 280 -17.44 19.23 -1.57
N ASN A 281 -17.07 19.75 -2.73
CA ASN A 281 -18.01 20.01 -3.84
C ASN A 281 -18.31 18.70 -4.60
N ILE A 282 -18.92 17.74 -3.90
CA ILE A 282 -19.24 16.41 -4.37
C ILE A 282 -20.67 16.08 -3.96
N GLU A 283 -21.46 15.51 -4.88
CA GLU A 283 -22.86 15.18 -4.65
C GLU A 283 -23.03 14.17 -3.51
N SER A 284 -24.09 14.33 -2.72
CA SER A 284 -24.33 13.53 -1.51
C SER A 284 -24.48 12.02 -1.79
N ASP A 285 -24.97 11.66 -2.96
CA ASP A 285 -25.16 10.26 -3.36
C ASP A 285 -23.82 9.53 -3.57
N VAL A 286 -22.80 10.25 -4.00
CA VAL A 286 -21.44 9.69 -4.19
C VAL A 286 -20.92 9.09 -2.89
N TRP A 287 -21.07 9.82 -1.77
CA TRP A 287 -20.62 9.36 -0.46
C TRP A 287 -21.35 8.10 0.00
N LYS A 288 -22.67 8.06 -0.20
CA LYS A 288 -23.50 6.89 0.17
C LYS A 288 -23.09 5.63 -0.59
N ARG A 289 -22.70 5.78 -1.85
CA ARG A 289 -22.26 4.65 -2.70
C ARG A 289 -20.91 4.07 -2.30
N MET A 290 -20.07 4.82 -1.60
CA MET A 290 -18.79 4.34 -1.09
C MET A 290 -18.92 3.46 0.16
N LEU A 291 -19.91 3.73 1.01
CA LEU A 291 -20.05 3.10 2.34
C LEU A 291 -20.18 1.57 2.31
N PRO A 292 -21.02 0.95 1.43
CA PRO A 292 -21.15 -0.49 1.41
C PRO A 292 -19.83 -1.23 1.19
N GLY A 293 -18.99 -0.74 0.27
CA GLY A 293 -17.66 -1.33 0.00
C GLY A 293 -16.68 -1.15 1.14
N MET A 294 -16.70 0.00 1.83
CA MET A 294 -15.88 0.24 3.02
C MET A 294 -16.28 -0.70 4.18
N ILE A 295 -17.59 -0.86 4.41
CA ILE A 295 -18.13 -1.80 5.41
C ILE A 295 -17.79 -3.25 5.00
N GLY A 296 -17.96 -3.59 3.73
CA GLY A 296 -17.62 -4.90 3.18
C GLY A 296 -16.14 -5.26 3.38
N ALA A 297 -15.22 -4.29 3.25
CA ALA A 297 -13.79 -4.51 3.46
C ALA A 297 -13.49 -5.08 4.86
N VAL A 298 -14.20 -4.63 5.89
CA VAL A 298 -14.03 -5.09 7.28
C VAL A 298 -14.78 -6.41 7.54
N ASN A 299 -16.00 -6.53 7.01
CA ASN A 299 -16.88 -7.66 7.36
C ASN A 299 -16.51 -8.96 6.65
N TYR A 300 -16.12 -8.90 5.39
CA TYR A 300 -15.85 -10.09 4.57
C TYR A 300 -14.68 -9.92 3.58
N GLY A 301 -14.15 -8.71 3.43
CA GLY A 301 -13.15 -8.36 2.43
C GLY A 301 -11.71 -8.40 2.93
N SER A 302 -10.86 -7.57 2.31
CA SER A 302 -9.40 -7.53 2.51
C SER A 302 -8.95 -7.03 3.89
N GLY A 303 -9.82 -6.35 4.64
CA GLY A 303 -9.54 -5.87 6.00
C GLY A 303 -9.93 -6.87 7.09
N ARG A 304 -10.57 -7.99 6.74
CA ARG A 304 -10.89 -9.07 7.68
C ARG A 304 -9.63 -9.86 8.01
N LYS A 305 -9.26 -9.94 9.28
CA LYS A 305 -8.19 -10.81 9.80
C LYS A 305 -8.76 -11.87 10.71
#